data_42ab8e1d07fc8510b6a6b9f9b9b6c250
#
_entry.id   42ab8e1d07fc8510b6a6b9f9b9b6c250
#
_cell.length_a   1.000
_cell.length_b   1.000
_cell.length_c   1.000
_cell.angle_alpha   90.00
_cell.angle_beta   90.00
_cell.angle_gamma   90.00
#
_symmetry.space_group_name_H-M   'P 1'
#
loop_
_entity.id
_entity.type
_entity.pdbx_description
1 polymer ?
#
loop_
_entity_poly.entity_id
_entity_poly.type
_entity_poly.pdbx_seq_one_letter_code
_entity_poly.pdbx_strand_id
1 'polypeptide(L)'
;LMDWRSIRYIPIEDDKRHLLGLVSMRMVLREYSKAVNEDAEMIQHSIDEFMIKNPITIHPEASIMEAMTIMQEQKIGCLPVVKNSRLVGIITEDNFMNITRRLLTALAREKNEKE
;
A
#
# COMPACT_ATOMS: atom_id res chain seq x y z
N LEU A 1 -12.19 3.39 14.12
CA LEU A 1 -12.39 2.00 13.69
C LEU A 1 -12.15 1.88 12.20
N MET A 2 -10.98 1.36 11.86
CA MET A 2 -10.72 1.08 10.45
C MET A 2 -11.52 -0.16 10.03
N ASP A 3 -12.25 -0.01 8.94
CA ASP A 3 -12.93 -1.16 8.33
C ASP A 3 -11.83 -2.12 7.84
N TRP A 4 -11.81 -3.32 8.38
CA TRP A 4 -10.81 -4.33 8.01
C TRP A 4 -10.81 -4.63 6.50
N ARG A 5 -11.93 -4.37 5.82
CA ARG A 5 -12.02 -4.55 4.37
C ARG A 5 -11.20 -3.51 3.60
N SER A 6 -10.89 -2.38 4.23
CA SER A 6 -10.09 -1.32 3.63
C SER A 6 -8.60 -1.51 3.83
N ILE A 7 -8.20 -2.39 4.75
CA ILE A 7 -6.79 -2.64 5.02
C ILE A 7 -6.27 -3.68 4.03
N ARG A 8 -5.50 -3.23 3.05
CA ARG A 8 -4.93 -4.10 2.02
C ARG A 8 -3.45 -4.35 2.20
N TYR A 9 -2.76 -3.48 2.91
CA TYR A 9 -1.31 -3.53 3.06
C TYR A 9 -0.92 -3.21 4.50
N ILE A 10 0.06 -3.93 5.00
CA ILE A 10 0.58 -3.75 6.35
C ILE A 10 2.08 -3.58 6.25
N PRO A 11 2.61 -2.39 6.59
CA PRO A 11 4.06 -2.21 6.65
C PRO A 11 4.64 -2.90 7.89
N ILE A 12 5.79 -3.50 7.72
CA ILE A 12 6.48 -4.19 8.81
C ILE A 12 7.70 -3.36 9.17
N GLU A 13 7.83 -2.99 10.43
CA GLU A 13 8.93 -2.17 10.90
C GLU A 13 9.61 -2.78 12.13
N ASP A 14 10.85 -2.35 12.40
CA ASP A 14 11.59 -2.80 13.58
C ASP A 14 11.27 -1.90 14.79
N ASP A 15 11.95 -2.14 15.90
CA ASP A 15 11.74 -1.37 17.13
C ASP A 15 12.10 0.12 16.99
N LYS A 16 12.91 0.45 16.01
CA LYS A 16 13.33 1.83 15.73
C LYS A 16 12.52 2.47 14.61
N ARG A 17 11.45 1.78 14.15
CA ARG A 17 10.56 2.22 13.08
C ARG A 17 11.20 2.21 11.70
N HIS A 18 12.29 1.47 11.53
CA HIS A 18 12.85 1.26 10.19
C HIS A 18 11.95 0.30 9.42
N LEU A 19 11.66 0.64 8.18
CA LEU A 19 10.83 -0.20 7.34
C LEU A 19 11.59 -1.46 6.94
N LEU A 20 11.08 -2.62 7.32
CA LEU A 20 11.68 -3.92 6.99
C LEU A 20 11.04 -4.55 5.78
N GLY A 21 9.73 -4.38 5.62
CA GLY A 21 9.02 -5.04 4.55
C GLY A 21 7.58 -4.59 4.46
N LEU A 22 6.84 -5.26 3.58
CA LEU A 22 5.46 -4.95 3.31
C LEU A 22 4.68 -6.26 3.11
N VAL A 23 3.51 -6.35 3.72
CA VAL A 23 2.64 -7.52 3.59
C VAL A 23 1.30 -7.06 3.04
N SER A 24 0.80 -7.72 2.01
CA SER A 24 -0.55 -7.47 1.52
C SER A 24 -1.52 -8.45 2.15
N MET A 25 -2.78 -8.05 2.27
CA MET A 25 -3.82 -8.93 2.77
C MET A 25 -3.95 -10.18 1.90
N ARG A 26 -3.75 -10.04 0.59
CA ARG A 26 -3.78 -11.17 -0.33
C ARG A 26 -2.70 -12.20 0.00
N MET A 27 -1.51 -11.74 0.37
CA MET A 27 -0.41 -12.63 0.76
C MET A 27 -0.75 -13.40 2.03
N VAL A 28 -1.33 -12.71 3.02
CA VAL A 28 -1.74 -13.34 4.27
C VAL A 28 -2.81 -14.41 4.02
N LEU A 29 -3.80 -14.10 3.20
CA LEU A 29 -4.86 -15.04 2.87
C LEU A 29 -4.32 -16.25 2.11
N ARG A 30 -3.36 -16.04 1.24
CA ARG A 30 -2.72 -17.13 0.48
C ARG A 30 -1.99 -18.08 1.42
N GLU A 31 -1.23 -17.54 2.38
CA GLU A 31 -0.51 -18.35 3.35
C GLU A 31 -1.47 -19.09 4.27
N TYR A 32 -2.56 -18.44 4.67
CA TYR A 32 -3.60 -19.08 5.47
C TYR A 32 -4.27 -20.24 4.72
N SER A 33 -4.57 -20.06 3.45
CA SER A 33 -5.16 -21.10 2.64
C SER A 33 -4.25 -22.31 2.50
N LYS A 34 -2.96 -22.09 2.35
CA LYS A 34 -1.99 -23.19 2.29
C LYS A 34 -1.94 -23.95 3.62
N ALA A 35 -1.96 -23.20 4.75
CA ALA A 35 -1.90 -23.80 6.07
C ALA A 35 -3.11 -24.69 6.34
N VAL A 36 -4.30 -24.26 5.91
CA VAL A 36 -5.53 -25.03 6.09
C VAL A 36 -5.50 -26.33 5.28
N ASN A 37 -4.90 -26.31 4.09
CA ASN A 37 -4.87 -27.46 3.18
C ASN A 37 -3.74 -28.44 3.48
N GLU A 38 -2.62 -27.98 4.02
CA GLU A 38 -1.43 -28.82 4.18
C GLU A 38 -1.18 -29.30 5.61
N ASP A 39 -1.16 -28.38 6.57
CA ASP A 39 -0.97 -28.74 7.99
C ASP A 39 -1.06 -27.49 8.85
N ALA A 40 -1.58 -27.63 10.08
CA ALA A 40 -1.72 -26.53 11.02
C ALA A 40 -0.39 -25.90 11.43
N GLU A 41 0.72 -26.58 11.25
CA GLU A 41 2.06 -26.06 11.57
C GLU A 41 2.45 -24.88 10.72
N MET A 42 1.90 -24.75 9.51
CA MET A 42 2.20 -23.65 8.60
C MET A 42 1.74 -22.28 9.14
N ILE A 43 0.78 -22.27 10.07
CA ILE A 43 0.28 -21.03 10.67
C ILE A 43 1.34 -20.37 11.55
N GLN A 44 2.36 -21.11 11.96
CA GLN A 44 3.42 -20.62 12.83
C GLN A 44 4.58 -19.96 12.08
N HIS A 45 4.51 -19.90 10.76
CA HIS A 45 5.55 -19.21 9.98
C HIS A 45 5.55 -17.72 10.30
N SER A 46 6.73 -17.15 10.45
CA SER A 46 6.83 -15.73 10.76
C SER A 46 6.61 -14.89 9.50
N ILE A 47 6.19 -13.66 9.71
CA ILE A 47 5.86 -12.72 8.62
C ILE A 47 7.07 -12.45 7.73
N ASP A 48 8.27 -12.41 8.30
CA ASP A 48 9.47 -12.12 7.53
C ASP A 48 9.82 -13.20 6.50
N GLU A 49 9.21 -14.37 6.59
CA GLU A 49 9.42 -15.43 5.59
C GLU A 49 8.70 -15.16 4.28
N PHE A 50 7.56 -14.43 4.31
CA PHE A 50 6.77 -14.19 3.10
C PHE A 50 6.53 -12.72 2.78
N MET A 51 6.97 -11.80 3.61
CA MET A 51 6.80 -10.37 3.31
C MET A 51 7.65 -9.95 2.11
N ILE A 52 7.22 -8.87 1.46
CA ILE A 52 8.03 -8.23 0.43
C ILE A 52 9.16 -7.49 1.12
N LYS A 53 10.39 -7.92 0.90
CA LYS A 53 11.57 -7.27 1.49
C LYS A 53 12.01 -6.12 0.61
N ASN A 54 12.52 -5.07 1.25
CA ASN A 54 13.00 -3.88 0.54
C ASN A 54 11.95 -3.33 -0.43
N PRO A 55 10.76 -2.99 0.05
CA PRO A 55 9.72 -2.45 -0.84
C PRO A 55 10.16 -1.11 -1.42
N ILE A 56 9.59 -0.77 -2.58
CA ILE A 56 9.82 0.53 -3.18
C ILE A 56 9.20 1.59 -2.27
N THR A 57 9.98 2.62 -1.95
CA THR A 57 9.55 3.69 -1.05
C THR A 57 9.66 5.04 -1.73
N ILE A 58 9.08 6.06 -1.09
CA ILE A 58 9.15 7.43 -1.58
C ILE A 58 9.39 8.37 -0.40
N HIS A 59 10.04 9.50 -0.67
CA HIS A 59 10.30 10.52 0.34
C HIS A 59 9.06 11.40 0.52
N PRO A 60 8.78 11.89 1.76
CA PRO A 60 7.58 12.72 1.99
C PRO A 60 7.57 14.04 1.21
N GLU A 61 8.72 14.51 0.74
CA GLU A 61 8.79 15.72 -0.07
C GLU A 61 8.58 15.48 -1.56
N ALA A 62 8.45 14.22 -1.98
CA ALA A 62 8.19 13.89 -3.38
C ALA A 62 6.80 14.36 -3.78
N SER A 63 6.63 14.65 -5.06
CA SER A 63 5.35 15.11 -5.58
C SER A 63 4.34 13.97 -5.74
N ILE A 64 3.07 14.33 -5.80
CA ILE A 64 2.01 13.37 -6.09
C ILE A 64 2.24 12.72 -7.45
N MET A 65 2.71 13.48 -8.43
CA MET A 65 2.99 12.94 -9.77
C MET A 65 4.08 11.89 -9.74
N GLU A 66 5.13 12.11 -8.94
CA GLU A 66 6.19 11.10 -8.79
C GLU A 66 5.62 9.81 -8.18
N ALA A 67 4.78 9.94 -7.15
CA ALA A 67 4.17 8.79 -6.51
C ALA A 67 3.30 8.00 -7.49
N MET A 68 2.45 8.71 -8.24
CA MET A 68 1.57 8.09 -9.23
C MET A 68 2.38 7.39 -10.32
N THR A 69 3.44 8.02 -10.79
CA THR A 69 4.30 7.45 -11.82
C THR A 69 4.96 6.16 -11.35
N ILE A 70 5.51 6.17 -10.14
CA ILE A 70 6.14 4.98 -9.56
C ILE A 70 5.13 3.84 -9.44
N MET A 71 3.95 4.14 -8.89
CA MET A 71 2.93 3.11 -8.70
C MET A 71 2.44 2.53 -10.01
N GLN A 72 2.31 3.36 -11.03
CA GLN A 72 1.87 2.92 -12.35
C GLN A 72 2.95 2.11 -13.06
N GLU A 73 4.18 2.59 -13.08
CA GLU A 73 5.29 1.91 -13.76
C GLU A 73 5.67 0.59 -13.09
N GLN A 74 5.69 0.57 -11.76
CA GLN A 74 6.06 -0.62 -11.01
C GLN A 74 4.87 -1.54 -10.73
N LYS A 75 3.66 -1.12 -11.08
CA LYS A 75 2.42 -1.89 -10.89
C LYS A 75 2.24 -2.31 -9.42
N ILE A 76 2.46 -1.37 -8.51
CA ILE A 76 2.29 -1.58 -7.09
C ILE A 76 1.10 -0.79 -6.57
N GLY A 77 0.38 -1.37 -5.61
CA GLY A 77 -0.81 -0.75 -5.03
C GLY A 77 -0.55 -0.02 -3.73
N CYS A 78 0.69 0.00 -3.27
CA CYS A 78 1.06 0.59 -2.00
C CYS A 78 2.48 1.13 -2.09
N LEU A 79 2.67 2.36 -1.60
CA LEU A 79 3.96 3.03 -1.64
C LEU A 79 4.24 3.59 -0.25
N PRO A 80 5.10 2.93 0.55
CA PRO A 80 5.47 3.46 1.87
C PRO A 80 6.25 4.76 1.73
N VAL A 81 5.95 5.71 2.60
CA VAL A 81 6.64 7.00 2.67
C VAL A 81 7.67 6.92 3.78
N VAL A 82 8.94 7.13 3.45
CA VAL A 82 10.06 6.91 4.35
C VAL A 82 10.93 8.15 4.43
N LYS A 83 11.32 8.51 5.66
CA LYS A 83 12.26 9.58 5.92
C LYS A 83 13.30 9.07 6.91
N ASN A 84 14.58 9.19 6.56
CA ASN A 84 15.69 8.68 7.39
C ASN A 84 15.50 7.21 7.75
N SER A 85 15.12 6.41 6.76
CA SER A 85 14.85 4.97 6.88
C SER A 85 13.65 4.61 7.74
N ARG A 86 12.92 5.61 8.25
CA ARG A 86 11.75 5.40 9.11
C ARG A 86 10.46 5.60 8.33
N LEU A 87 9.50 4.75 8.60
CA LEU A 87 8.17 4.85 8.00
C LEU A 87 7.44 6.05 8.61
N VAL A 88 7.03 7.00 7.76
CA VAL A 88 6.26 8.17 8.20
C VAL A 88 4.86 8.22 7.60
N GLY A 89 4.56 7.37 6.63
CA GLY A 89 3.24 7.32 6.03
C GLY A 89 3.15 6.23 4.98
N ILE A 90 2.00 6.13 4.37
CA ILE A 90 1.76 5.14 3.33
C ILE A 90 0.78 5.74 2.31
N ILE A 91 1.04 5.47 1.04
CA ILE A 91 0.17 5.87 -0.06
C ILE A 91 -0.39 4.61 -0.69
N THR A 92 -1.69 4.56 -0.90
CA THR A 92 -2.35 3.41 -1.52
C THR A 92 -3.12 3.86 -2.76
N GLU A 93 -3.55 2.89 -3.55
CA GLU A 93 -4.39 3.15 -4.72
C GLU A 93 -5.64 3.95 -4.37
N ASP A 94 -6.22 3.68 -3.19
CA ASP A 94 -7.46 4.35 -2.76
C ASP A 94 -7.26 5.85 -2.61
N ASN A 95 -6.07 6.31 -2.21
CA ASN A 95 -5.76 7.73 -2.13
C ASN A 95 -5.90 8.39 -3.50
N PHE A 96 -5.36 7.75 -4.55
CA PHE A 96 -5.44 8.29 -5.90
C PHE A 96 -6.82 8.19 -6.51
N MET A 97 -7.59 7.17 -6.16
CA MET A 97 -8.97 7.06 -6.61
C MET A 97 -9.79 8.26 -6.16
N ASN A 98 -9.61 8.69 -4.91
CA ASN A 98 -10.31 9.86 -4.39
C ASN A 98 -9.91 11.14 -5.12
N ILE A 99 -8.61 11.31 -5.37
CA ILE A 99 -8.11 12.47 -6.12
C ILE A 99 -8.66 12.48 -7.54
N THR A 100 -8.63 11.34 -8.21
CA THR A 100 -9.14 11.20 -9.58
C THR A 100 -10.63 11.54 -9.63
N ARG A 101 -11.41 11.05 -8.67
CA ARG A 101 -12.84 11.34 -8.61
C ARG A 101 -13.11 12.83 -8.49
N ARG A 102 -12.34 13.52 -7.63
CA ARG A 102 -12.48 14.98 -7.46
C ARG A 102 -12.13 15.73 -8.73
N LEU A 103 -11.07 15.31 -9.42
CA LEU A 103 -10.68 15.93 -10.68
C LEU A 103 -11.71 15.73 -11.77
N LEU A 104 -12.27 14.54 -11.89
CA LEU A 104 -13.32 14.26 -12.88
C LEU A 104 -14.59 15.07 -12.59
N THR A 105 -14.94 15.21 -11.32
CA THR A 105 -16.09 16.02 -10.93
C THR A 105 -15.89 17.49 -11.29
N ALA A 106 -14.70 18.02 -11.03
CA ALA A 106 -14.36 19.40 -11.35
C ALA A 106 -14.42 19.65 -12.85
N LEU A 107 -13.88 18.73 -13.66
CA LEU A 107 -13.92 18.83 -15.12
C LEU A 107 -15.34 18.78 -15.65
N ALA A 108 -16.18 17.93 -15.10
CA ALA A 108 -17.59 17.84 -15.49
C ALA A 108 -18.34 19.14 -15.20
N ARG A 109 -18.05 19.80 -14.05
CA ARG A 109 -18.64 21.08 -13.69
C ARG A 109 -18.22 22.18 -14.68
N GLU A 110 -16.94 22.25 -15.02
CA GLU A 110 -16.45 23.22 -15.99
C GLU A 110 -17.14 23.06 -17.35
N LYS A 111 -17.33 21.82 -17.77
CA LYS A 111 -17.98 21.52 -19.04
C LYS A 111 -19.43 21.97 -19.03
N ASN A 112 -20.13 21.78 -17.93
CA ASN A 112 -21.52 22.21 -17.80
C ASN A 112 -21.66 23.74 -17.73
N GLU A 113 -20.69 24.43 -17.13
CA GLU A 113 -20.70 25.88 -17.05
C GLU A 113 -20.43 26.56 -18.40
N LYS A 114 -19.73 25.87 -19.30
CA LYS A 114 -19.41 26.40 -20.64
C LYS A 114 -20.55 26.20 -21.65
N GLU A 115 -21.54 25.43 -21.31
CA GLU A 115 -22.74 25.23 -22.10
C GLU A 115 -23.86 26.17 -21.62
#